data_2cb66150a24b83cfab1823a6d624731c
#
_entry.id   2cb66150a24b83cfab1823a6d624731c
#
_cell.length_a   1.000
_cell.length_b   1.000
_cell.length_c   1.000
_cell.angle_alpha   90.00
_cell.angle_beta   90.00
_cell.angle_gamma   90.00
#
_symmetry.space_group_name_H-M   'P 1'
#
loop_
_entity.id
_entity.type
_entity.pdbx_description
1 polymer ?
#
loop_
_entity_poly.entity_id
_entity_poly.type
_entity_poly.pdbx_seq_one_letter_code
_entity_poly.pdbx_strand_id
1 'polypeptide(L)'
;PVLISVLLGVLKMKKIDIYIIKKYLGTFFLSILLIITISVVVDISEKLDEFMDNHAPLNEIVFDYYLNFIPYFANLFTPLFSFISVIFFTSKMAYNTEITAILAGGVSFNRMLRPYIISSILIGIMSFFLSGYIIPPANEVRLTFEDKYIKANKSEVARHIQMEIEPGVILYIERYEDTRNRGNKVSLERFDGKTLISRTTGA
;
A
#
# COMPACT_ATOMS: atom_id res chain seq x y z
N PRO A 1 -5.87 14.35 -27.02
CA PRO A 1 -4.83 14.29 -28.06
C PRO A 1 -3.58 13.53 -27.60
N VAL A 2 -3.13 13.68 -26.34
CA VAL A 2 -1.91 13.02 -25.83
C VAL A 2 -2.05 11.49 -25.80
N LEU A 3 -3.18 10.97 -25.34
CA LEU A 3 -3.45 9.52 -25.25
C LEU A 3 -3.45 8.85 -26.64
N ILE A 4 -4.01 9.52 -27.63
CA ILE A 4 -4.05 9.02 -29.03
C ILE A 4 -2.64 9.02 -29.64
N SER A 5 -1.82 10.04 -29.36
CA SER A 5 -0.44 10.08 -29.85
C SER A 5 0.46 9.04 -29.18
N VAL A 6 0.20 8.70 -27.91
CA VAL A 6 0.87 7.60 -27.20
C VAL A 6 0.44 6.25 -27.77
N LEU A 7 -0.86 6.04 -28.00
CA LEU A 7 -1.39 4.79 -28.61
C LEU A 7 -0.83 4.58 -30.03
N LEU A 8 -0.79 5.64 -30.86
CA LEU A 8 -0.18 5.60 -32.20
C LEU A 8 1.35 5.41 -32.13
N GLY A 9 1.99 5.87 -31.06
CA GLY A 9 3.41 5.63 -30.79
C GLY A 9 3.72 4.16 -30.48
N VAL A 10 2.80 3.46 -29.78
CA VAL A 10 2.92 2.03 -29.48
C VAL A 10 2.82 1.19 -30.79
N LEU A 11 1.98 1.60 -31.75
CA LEU A 11 1.81 0.89 -33.02
C LEU A 11 3.04 0.99 -33.96
N LYS A 12 3.99 1.90 -33.71
CA LYS A 12 5.20 2.12 -34.52
C LYS A 12 6.50 1.92 -33.70
N MET A 13 6.50 0.96 -32.78
CA MET A 13 7.64 0.69 -31.90
C MET A 13 8.80 0.10 -32.71
N LYS A 14 9.99 0.72 -32.55
CA LYS A 14 11.26 0.20 -33.09
C LYS A 14 11.92 -0.74 -32.07
N LYS A 15 12.88 -1.53 -32.51
CA LYS A 15 13.64 -2.45 -31.64
C LYS A 15 14.25 -1.74 -30.41
N ILE A 16 14.69 -0.49 -30.58
CA ILE A 16 15.27 0.35 -29.52
C ILE A 16 14.22 0.66 -28.45
N ASP A 17 12.97 0.94 -28.81
CA ASP A 17 11.89 1.25 -27.85
C ASP A 17 11.61 0.04 -26.95
N ILE A 18 11.46 -1.14 -27.56
CA ILE A 18 11.24 -2.39 -26.85
C ILE A 18 12.41 -2.71 -25.91
N TYR A 19 13.63 -2.43 -26.35
CA TYR A 19 14.83 -2.62 -25.54
C TYR A 19 14.81 -1.76 -24.28
N ILE A 20 14.53 -0.45 -24.42
CA ILE A 20 14.44 0.48 -23.29
C ILE A 20 13.29 0.09 -22.35
N ILE A 21 12.10 -0.25 -22.88
CA ILE A 21 10.96 -0.71 -22.08
C ILE A 21 11.32 -1.95 -21.28
N LYS A 22 11.95 -2.96 -21.91
CA LYS A 22 12.37 -4.18 -21.21
C LYS A 22 13.37 -3.88 -20.08
N LYS A 23 14.34 -3.00 -20.33
CA LYS A 23 15.30 -2.58 -19.30
C LYS A 23 14.61 -1.89 -18.13
N TYR A 24 13.73 -0.92 -18.42
CA TYR A 24 13.02 -0.18 -17.39
C TYR A 24 12.13 -1.10 -16.55
N LEU A 25 11.22 -1.82 -17.20
CA LEU A 25 10.28 -2.71 -16.50
C LEU A 25 11.03 -3.83 -15.78
N GLY A 26 12.08 -4.41 -16.39
CA GLY A 26 12.88 -5.44 -15.74
C GLY A 26 13.56 -4.94 -14.46
N THR A 27 14.14 -3.73 -14.50
CA THR A 27 14.73 -3.10 -13.30
C THR A 27 13.67 -2.79 -12.25
N PHE A 28 12.51 -2.28 -12.67
CA PHE A 28 11.39 -1.97 -11.78
C PHE A 28 10.87 -3.23 -11.07
N PHE A 29 10.54 -4.29 -11.81
CA PHE A 29 10.03 -5.52 -11.21
C PHE A 29 11.05 -6.22 -10.33
N LEU A 30 12.34 -6.18 -10.70
CA LEU A 30 13.41 -6.70 -9.85
C LEU A 30 13.49 -5.92 -8.54
N SER A 31 13.43 -4.61 -8.59
CA SER A 31 13.49 -3.74 -7.40
C SER A 31 12.28 -3.95 -6.48
N ILE A 32 11.08 -4.06 -7.05
CA ILE A 32 9.86 -4.37 -6.28
C ILE A 32 9.95 -5.76 -5.64
N LEU A 33 10.44 -6.77 -6.36
CA LEU A 33 10.62 -8.10 -5.82
C LEU A 33 11.57 -8.11 -4.62
N LEU A 34 12.69 -7.39 -4.72
CA LEU A 34 13.66 -7.28 -3.63
C LEU A 34 13.06 -6.64 -2.39
N ILE A 35 12.36 -5.50 -2.53
CA ILE A 35 11.76 -4.83 -1.37
C ILE A 35 10.63 -5.64 -0.75
N ILE A 36 9.79 -6.31 -1.56
CA ILE A 36 8.76 -7.21 -1.05
C ILE A 36 9.38 -8.34 -0.23
N THR A 37 10.45 -8.97 -0.75
CA THR A 37 11.14 -10.05 -0.04
C THR A 37 11.66 -9.57 1.32
N ILE A 38 12.31 -8.39 1.35
CA ILE A 38 12.78 -7.80 2.60
C ILE A 38 11.62 -7.48 3.54
N SER A 39 10.55 -6.87 3.03
CA SER A 39 9.37 -6.51 3.83
C SER A 39 8.71 -7.74 4.45
N VAL A 40 8.57 -8.83 3.71
CA VAL A 40 8.03 -10.10 4.22
C VAL A 40 8.92 -10.69 5.31
N VAL A 41 10.24 -10.69 5.13
CA VAL A 41 11.17 -11.22 6.14
C VAL A 41 11.11 -10.39 7.44
N VAL A 42 11.06 -9.07 7.33
CA VAL A 42 10.94 -8.17 8.49
C VAL A 42 9.60 -8.41 9.20
N ASP A 43 8.49 -8.44 8.46
CA ASP A 43 7.16 -8.64 9.01
C ASP A 43 7.01 -10.01 9.70
N ILE A 44 7.60 -11.08 9.12
CA ILE A 44 7.66 -12.39 9.78
C ILE A 44 8.41 -12.28 11.13
N SER A 45 9.55 -11.60 11.14
CA SER A 45 10.36 -11.46 12.35
C SER A 45 9.65 -10.69 13.45
N GLU A 46 8.83 -9.71 13.09
CA GLU A 46 8.05 -8.90 14.03
C GLU A 46 6.82 -9.62 14.59
N LYS A 47 6.20 -10.51 13.78
CA LYS A 47 4.91 -11.15 14.12
C LYS A 47 5.02 -12.62 14.48
N LEU A 48 6.25 -13.16 14.53
CA LEU A 48 6.47 -14.57 14.78
C LEU A 48 5.88 -15.03 16.11
N ASP A 49 6.07 -14.23 17.16
CA ASP A 49 5.59 -14.55 18.51
C ASP A 49 4.05 -14.58 18.52
N GLU A 50 3.38 -13.60 17.89
CA GLU A 50 1.91 -13.58 17.81
C GLU A 50 1.36 -14.78 17.02
N PHE A 51 2.03 -15.19 15.94
CA PHE A 51 1.61 -16.37 15.17
C PHE A 51 1.75 -17.67 15.97
N MET A 52 2.81 -17.79 16.76
CA MET A 52 3.04 -18.98 17.60
C MET A 52 2.11 -19.03 18.81
N ASP A 53 1.94 -17.91 19.52
CA ASP A 53 1.12 -17.82 20.71
C ASP A 53 -0.36 -18.09 20.40
N ASN A 54 -0.84 -17.64 19.25
CA ASN A 54 -2.22 -17.84 18.82
C ASN A 54 -2.43 -19.07 17.92
N HIS A 55 -1.41 -19.94 17.80
CA HIS A 55 -1.47 -21.18 17.02
C HIS A 55 -1.98 -20.98 15.58
N ALA A 56 -1.55 -19.92 14.91
CA ALA A 56 -1.95 -19.63 13.55
C ALA A 56 -1.46 -20.72 12.59
N PRO A 57 -2.33 -21.35 11.78
CA PRO A 57 -1.92 -22.41 10.87
C PRO A 57 -1.10 -21.84 9.71
N LEU A 58 -0.03 -22.54 9.31
CA LEU A 58 0.90 -22.09 8.27
C LEU A 58 0.23 -21.79 6.92
N ASN A 59 -0.82 -22.53 6.56
CA ASN A 59 -1.56 -22.28 5.32
C ASN A 59 -2.29 -20.93 5.35
N GLU A 60 -2.94 -20.56 6.48
CA GLU A 60 -3.60 -19.25 6.62
C GLU A 60 -2.55 -18.11 6.64
N ILE A 61 -1.39 -18.31 7.29
CA ILE A 61 -0.28 -17.35 7.26
C ILE A 61 0.18 -17.07 5.82
N VAL A 62 0.35 -18.10 5.00
CA VAL A 62 0.85 -17.93 3.63
C VAL A 62 -0.23 -17.38 2.70
N PHE A 63 -1.44 -17.95 2.70
CA PHE A 63 -2.47 -17.63 1.71
C PHE A 63 -3.37 -16.46 2.13
N ASP A 64 -3.75 -16.37 3.40
CA ASP A 64 -4.67 -15.32 3.85
C ASP A 64 -3.92 -14.06 4.28
N TYR A 65 -2.71 -14.21 4.83
CA TYR A 65 -1.91 -13.07 5.25
C TYR A 65 -0.90 -12.63 4.18
N TYR A 66 0.15 -13.41 3.86
CA TYR A 66 1.23 -12.93 2.98
C TYR A 66 0.83 -12.77 1.52
N LEU A 67 -0.01 -13.64 0.97
CA LEU A 67 -0.46 -13.48 -0.42
C LEU A 67 -1.28 -12.19 -0.61
N ASN A 68 -2.00 -11.77 0.44
CA ASN A 68 -2.80 -10.54 0.44
C ASN A 68 -2.00 -9.29 0.88
N PHE A 69 -0.88 -9.48 1.60
CA PHE A 69 0.06 -8.43 1.97
C PHE A 69 0.85 -7.90 0.76
N ILE A 70 1.30 -8.81 -0.12
CA ILE A 70 2.18 -8.50 -1.25
C ILE A 70 1.61 -7.42 -2.19
N PRO A 71 0.35 -7.49 -2.68
CA PRO A 71 -0.19 -6.47 -3.60
C PRO A 71 -0.23 -5.07 -2.99
N TYR A 72 -0.56 -4.97 -1.71
CA TYR A 72 -0.60 -3.70 -0.98
C TYR A 72 0.78 -3.05 -0.93
N PHE A 73 1.80 -3.79 -0.47
CA PHE A 73 3.17 -3.27 -0.34
C PHE A 73 3.82 -3.01 -1.70
N ALA A 74 3.58 -3.88 -2.70
CA ALA A 74 4.03 -3.63 -4.07
C ALA A 74 3.51 -2.30 -4.60
N ASN A 75 2.22 -2.02 -4.40
CA ASN A 75 1.61 -0.78 -4.86
C ASN A 75 2.08 0.44 -4.08
N LEU A 76 2.24 0.32 -2.75
CA LEU A 76 2.75 1.38 -1.88
C LEU A 76 4.14 1.86 -2.32
N PHE A 77 5.02 0.92 -2.68
CA PHE A 77 6.38 1.23 -3.10
C PHE A 77 6.53 1.53 -4.60
N THR A 78 5.49 1.33 -5.41
CA THR A 78 5.52 1.54 -6.86
C THR A 78 6.06 2.92 -7.28
N PRO A 79 5.61 4.07 -6.72
CA PRO A 79 6.11 5.37 -7.14
C PRO A 79 7.60 5.54 -6.87
N LEU A 80 8.06 5.12 -5.68
CA LEU A 80 9.45 5.22 -5.27
C LEU A 80 10.35 4.39 -6.17
N PHE A 81 10.01 3.11 -6.36
CA PHE A 81 10.84 2.20 -7.16
C PHE A 81 10.73 2.45 -8.66
N SER A 82 9.64 3.01 -9.16
CA SER A 82 9.56 3.51 -10.52
C SER A 82 10.61 4.61 -10.76
N PHE A 83 10.72 5.58 -9.84
CA PHE A 83 11.71 6.65 -9.92
C PHE A 83 13.14 6.12 -9.82
N ILE A 84 13.44 5.29 -8.82
CA ILE A 84 14.76 4.68 -8.64
C ILE A 84 15.16 3.87 -9.87
N SER A 85 14.24 3.10 -10.44
CA SER A 85 14.49 2.27 -11.62
C SER A 85 14.86 3.11 -12.84
N VAL A 86 14.17 4.24 -13.06
CA VAL A 86 14.53 5.17 -14.17
C VAL A 86 15.95 5.66 -14.01
N ILE A 87 16.33 6.13 -12.82
CA ILE A 87 17.69 6.63 -12.57
C ILE A 87 18.71 5.52 -12.77
N PHE A 88 18.49 4.36 -12.16
CA PHE A 88 19.42 3.25 -12.17
C PHE A 88 19.70 2.73 -13.59
N PHE A 89 18.64 2.37 -14.36
CA PHE A 89 18.85 1.82 -15.68
C PHE A 89 19.38 2.87 -16.67
N THR A 90 18.96 4.14 -16.53
CA THR A 90 19.46 5.24 -17.38
C THR A 90 20.95 5.50 -17.12
N SER A 91 21.36 5.53 -15.84
CA SER A 91 22.78 5.67 -15.48
C SER A 91 23.60 4.51 -16.01
N LYS A 92 23.07 3.28 -15.93
CA LYS A 92 23.74 2.09 -16.50
C LYS A 92 23.87 2.17 -18.02
N MET A 93 22.84 2.64 -18.73
CA MET A 93 22.89 2.85 -20.18
C MET A 93 23.88 3.97 -20.55
N ALA A 94 23.95 5.03 -19.75
CA ALA A 94 24.91 6.11 -19.97
C ALA A 94 26.34 5.63 -19.74
N TYR A 95 26.57 4.90 -18.65
CA TYR A 95 27.90 4.30 -18.35
C TYR A 95 28.38 3.37 -19.46
N ASN A 96 27.49 2.57 -20.03
CA ASN A 96 27.82 1.67 -21.17
C ASN A 96 27.86 2.37 -22.51
N THR A 97 27.81 3.72 -22.56
CA THR A 97 27.79 4.53 -23.79
C THR A 97 26.61 4.26 -24.74
N GLU A 98 25.60 3.50 -24.29
CA GLU A 98 24.42 3.13 -25.10
C GLU A 98 23.61 4.38 -25.51
N ILE A 99 23.43 5.33 -24.59
CA ILE A 99 22.72 6.59 -24.85
C ILE A 99 23.46 7.40 -25.94
N THR A 100 24.77 7.52 -25.80
CA THR A 100 25.60 8.22 -26.77
C THR A 100 25.52 7.55 -28.16
N ALA A 101 25.59 6.23 -28.22
CA ALA A 101 25.44 5.47 -29.47
C ALA A 101 24.08 5.66 -30.15
N ILE A 102 22.98 5.67 -29.34
CA ILE A 102 21.63 5.91 -29.84
C ILE A 102 21.50 7.33 -30.43
N LEU A 103 22.02 8.34 -29.75
CA LEU A 103 21.96 9.74 -30.20
C LEU A 103 22.89 9.98 -31.42
N ALA A 104 24.07 9.40 -31.45
CA ALA A 104 24.99 9.45 -32.60
C ALA A 104 24.39 8.74 -33.81
N GLY A 105 23.54 7.73 -33.61
CA GLY A 105 22.77 7.07 -34.68
C GLY A 105 21.62 7.90 -35.25
N GLY A 106 21.51 9.20 -34.90
CA GLY A 106 20.51 10.13 -35.43
C GLY A 106 19.12 10.04 -34.75
N VAL A 107 19.00 9.34 -33.62
CA VAL A 107 17.78 9.32 -32.83
C VAL A 107 17.71 10.58 -31.97
N SER A 108 16.66 11.41 -32.15
CA SER A 108 16.48 12.61 -31.34
C SER A 108 16.20 12.26 -29.88
N PHE A 109 16.61 13.12 -28.94
CA PHE A 109 16.38 12.96 -27.50
C PHE A 109 14.89 12.76 -27.18
N ASN A 110 14.00 13.57 -27.74
CA ASN A 110 12.56 13.43 -27.56
C ASN A 110 12.01 12.08 -28.04
N ARG A 111 12.63 11.51 -29.07
CA ARG A 111 12.26 10.16 -29.57
C ARG A 111 12.72 9.08 -28.61
N MET A 112 13.87 9.25 -27.97
CA MET A 112 14.40 8.34 -26.96
C MET A 112 13.56 8.37 -25.66
N LEU A 113 12.91 9.48 -25.31
CA LEU A 113 12.05 9.58 -24.12
C LEU A 113 10.71 8.83 -24.25
N ARG A 114 10.22 8.55 -25.48
CA ARG A 114 8.93 7.90 -25.67
C ARG A 114 8.78 6.56 -24.94
N PRO A 115 9.74 5.60 -25.03
CA PRO A 115 9.65 4.35 -24.28
C PRO A 115 9.61 4.52 -22.75
N TYR A 116 10.25 5.57 -22.20
CA TYR A 116 10.14 5.90 -20.77
C TYR A 116 8.71 6.26 -20.38
N ILE A 117 8.09 7.16 -21.15
CA ILE A 117 6.71 7.60 -20.91
C ILE A 117 5.75 6.41 -21.05
N ILE A 118 5.91 5.57 -22.07
CA ILE A 118 5.08 4.38 -22.28
C ILE A 118 5.19 3.42 -21.08
N SER A 119 6.42 3.16 -20.60
CA SER A 119 6.64 2.29 -19.44
C SER A 119 6.05 2.86 -18.17
N SER A 120 6.18 4.17 -17.93
CA SER A 120 5.60 4.83 -16.77
C SER A 120 4.08 4.81 -16.78
N ILE A 121 3.46 5.00 -17.94
CA ILE A 121 2.00 4.86 -18.11
C ILE A 121 1.56 3.42 -17.82
N LEU A 122 2.30 2.42 -18.31
CA LEU A 122 2.01 1.02 -18.06
C LEU A 122 2.04 0.69 -16.57
N ILE A 123 3.09 1.15 -15.86
CA ILE A 123 3.21 1.00 -14.40
C ILE A 123 2.04 1.71 -13.70
N GLY A 124 1.69 2.94 -14.13
CA GLY A 124 0.56 3.69 -13.55
C GLY A 124 -0.78 3.00 -13.74
N ILE A 125 -1.04 2.43 -14.92
CA ILE A 125 -2.26 1.64 -15.18
C ILE A 125 -2.27 0.39 -14.29
N MET A 126 -1.16 -0.32 -14.19
CA MET A 126 -1.04 -1.49 -13.30
C MET A 126 -1.32 -1.12 -11.84
N SER A 127 -0.71 -0.04 -11.34
CA SER A 127 -0.94 0.48 -9.98
C SER A 127 -2.40 0.87 -9.75
N PHE A 128 -3.04 1.49 -10.74
CA PHE A 128 -4.46 1.85 -10.68
C PHE A 128 -5.36 0.61 -10.54
N PHE A 129 -5.12 -0.43 -11.34
CA PHE A 129 -5.86 -1.69 -11.24
C PHE A 129 -5.61 -2.42 -9.91
N LEU A 130 -4.36 -2.44 -9.43
CA LEU A 130 -4.06 -2.98 -8.10
C LEU A 130 -4.85 -2.25 -7.01
N SER A 131 -4.81 -0.92 -7.00
CA SER A 131 -5.51 -0.10 -6.00
C SER A 131 -7.03 -0.25 -6.01
N GLY A 132 -7.61 -0.34 -7.21
CA GLY A 132 -9.06 -0.33 -7.36
C GLY A 132 -9.73 -1.69 -7.20
N TYR A 133 -9.06 -2.78 -7.62
CA TYR A 133 -9.69 -4.08 -7.75
C TYR A 133 -9.03 -5.19 -6.92
N ILE A 134 -7.70 -5.17 -6.76
CA ILE A 134 -6.98 -6.27 -6.11
C ILE A 134 -6.78 -5.98 -4.62
N ILE A 135 -6.34 -4.77 -4.29
CA ILE A 135 -6.00 -4.41 -2.91
C ILE A 135 -7.21 -4.39 -1.98
N PRO A 136 -8.41 -3.87 -2.34
CA PRO A 136 -9.53 -3.83 -1.41
C PRO A 136 -9.93 -5.21 -0.88
N PRO A 137 -10.25 -6.24 -1.72
CA PRO A 137 -10.58 -7.57 -1.21
C PRO A 137 -9.40 -8.26 -0.53
N ALA A 138 -8.18 -8.09 -1.04
CA ALA A 138 -6.98 -8.65 -0.41
C ALA A 138 -6.77 -8.08 1.01
N ASN A 139 -7.00 -6.79 1.19
CA ASN A 139 -6.86 -6.15 2.48
C ASN A 139 -7.93 -6.57 3.49
N GLU A 140 -9.15 -6.84 3.05
CA GLU A 140 -10.22 -7.39 3.89
C GLU A 140 -9.82 -8.76 4.47
N VAL A 141 -9.33 -9.68 3.63
CA VAL A 141 -8.87 -11.01 4.06
C VAL A 141 -7.70 -10.87 5.04
N ARG A 142 -6.73 -10.02 4.72
CA ARG A 142 -5.58 -9.77 5.60
C ARG A 142 -5.98 -9.22 6.97
N LEU A 143 -6.87 -8.21 7.00
CA LEU A 143 -7.33 -7.61 8.25
C LEU A 143 -8.12 -8.61 9.11
N THR A 144 -8.96 -9.45 8.49
CA THR A 144 -9.67 -10.53 9.20
C THR A 144 -8.68 -11.49 9.86
N PHE A 145 -7.60 -11.84 9.17
CA PHE A 145 -6.53 -12.66 9.74
C PHE A 145 -5.81 -11.93 10.89
N GLU A 146 -5.47 -10.64 10.72
CA GLU A 146 -4.84 -9.83 11.75
C GLU A 146 -5.72 -9.73 13.03
N ASP A 147 -7.01 -9.51 12.86
CA ASP A 147 -7.96 -9.44 13.98
C ASP A 147 -8.05 -10.79 14.70
N LYS A 148 -8.00 -11.91 13.97
CA LYS A 148 -8.11 -13.27 14.52
C LYS A 148 -6.84 -13.71 15.28
N TYR A 149 -5.64 -13.41 14.75
CA TYR A 149 -4.40 -14.00 15.24
C TYR A 149 -3.38 -12.99 15.83
N ILE A 150 -3.45 -11.72 15.45
CA ILE A 150 -2.45 -10.72 15.89
C ILE A 150 -3.06 -9.83 16.97
N LYS A 151 -4.30 -9.35 16.76
CA LYS A 151 -4.97 -8.45 17.69
C LYS A 151 -5.76 -9.15 18.78
N ALA A 152 -6.02 -10.47 18.65
CA ALA A 152 -6.81 -11.24 19.60
C ALA A 152 -6.33 -11.11 21.07
N ASN A 153 -5.04 -10.95 21.27
CA ASN A 153 -4.42 -10.74 22.60
C ASN A 153 -4.12 -9.28 22.95
N LYS A 154 -4.23 -8.37 21.98
CA LYS A 154 -4.12 -6.95 22.27
C LYS A 154 -5.51 -6.46 22.63
N SER A 155 -5.83 -6.43 23.93
CA SER A 155 -7.01 -5.71 24.41
C SER A 155 -6.94 -4.29 23.83
N GLU A 156 -7.76 -4.03 22.80
CA GLU A 156 -7.93 -2.66 22.33
C GLU A 156 -8.61 -1.88 23.45
N VAL A 157 -7.78 -1.24 24.25
CA VAL A 157 -8.24 -0.27 25.21
C VAL A 157 -8.58 0.99 24.40
N ALA A 158 -9.80 1.04 23.90
CA ALA A 158 -10.29 2.24 23.27
C ALA A 158 -10.39 3.34 24.34
N ARG A 159 -9.77 4.48 24.07
CA ARG A 159 -9.73 5.63 24.98
C ARG A 159 -10.53 6.79 24.40
N HIS A 160 -11.19 7.54 25.29
CA HIS A 160 -11.91 8.75 24.95
C HIS A 160 -13.01 8.52 23.87
N ILE A 161 -13.82 7.46 24.07
CA ILE A 161 -14.97 7.21 23.20
C ILE A 161 -16.04 8.24 23.51
N GLN A 162 -16.49 8.94 22.48
CA GLN A 162 -17.65 9.84 22.57
C GLN A 162 -18.69 9.36 21.56
N MET A 163 -19.91 9.13 22.05
CA MET A 163 -21.02 8.66 21.23
C MET A 163 -22.28 9.42 21.61
N GLU A 164 -22.94 10.00 20.64
CA GLU A 164 -24.27 10.60 20.82
C GLU A 164 -25.32 9.47 20.81
N ILE A 165 -26.00 9.25 21.94
CA ILE A 165 -27.03 8.20 22.09
C ILE A 165 -28.39 8.71 21.69
N GLU A 166 -28.70 9.96 22.06
CA GLU A 166 -29.91 10.69 21.73
C GLU A 166 -29.54 12.14 21.40
N PRO A 167 -30.37 12.87 20.66
CA PRO A 167 -30.08 14.28 20.36
C PRO A 167 -29.75 15.08 21.63
N GLY A 168 -28.51 15.57 21.71
CA GLY A 168 -28.03 16.32 22.87
C GLY A 168 -27.58 15.47 24.08
N VAL A 169 -27.56 14.13 23.98
CA VAL A 169 -27.05 13.24 25.04
C VAL A 169 -25.80 12.51 24.57
N ILE A 170 -24.66 12.84 25.15
CA ILE A 170 -23.36 12.25 24.81
C ILE A 170 -22.93 11.28 25.90
N LEU A 171 -22.65 10.04 25.49
CA LEU A 171 -21.94 9.06 26.31
C LEU A 171 -20.44 9.24 26.09
N TYR A 172 -19.72 9.50 27.16
CA TYR A 172 -18.27 9.56 27.19
C TYR A 172 -17.73 8.40 28.02
N ILE A 173 -16.78 7.63 27.42
CA ILE A 173 -16.08 6.54 28.12
C ILE A 173 -14.58 6.85 28.04
N GLU A 174 -13.92 7.07 29.18
CA GLU A 174 -12.50 7.38 29.20
C GLU A 174 -11.64 6.19 28.76
N ARG A 175 -12.03 4.96 29.17
CA ARG A 175 -11.35 3.72 28.80
C ARG A 175 -12.38 2.60 28.68
N TYR A 176 -12.41 1.98 27.52
CA TYR A 176 -13.23 0.78 27.27
C TYR A 176 -12.29 -0.41 26.99
N GLU A 177 -12.44 -1.48 27.74
CA GLU A 177 -11.69 -2.72 27.59
C GLU A 177 -12.61 -3.77 26.94
N ASP A 178 -12.41 -4.00 25.64
CA ASP A 178 -13.30 -4.85 24.84
C ASP A 178 -13.30 -6.31 25.31
N THR A 179 -12.13 -6.86 25.69
CA THR A 179 -11.98 -8.23 26.19
C THR A 179 -12.81 -8.55 27.44
N ARG A 180 -13.10 -7.54 28.26
CA ARG A 180 -13.88 -7.69 29.49
C ARG A 180 -15.24 -7.00 29.45
N ASN A 181 -15.60 -6.38 28.32
CA ASN A 181 -16.80 -5.54 28.18
C ASN A 181 -16.98 -4.55 29.33
N ARG A 182 -15.88 -3.89 29.72
CA ARG A 182 -15.89 -2.95 30.85
C ARG A 182 -15.46 -1.56 30.41
N GLY A 183 -16.32 -0.59 30.68
CA GLY A 183 -15.99 0.83 30.57
C GLY A 183 -15.56 1.39 31.93
N ASN A 184 -14.39 2.00 32.01
CA ASN A 184 -13.94 2.72 33.20
C ASN A 184 -14.17 4.21 33.01
N LYS A 185 -14.68 4.88 34.04
CA LYS A 185 -15.02 6.30 34.04
C LYS A 185 -15.98 6.66 32.90
N VAL A 186 -17.17 6.15 32.99
CA VAL A 186 -18.26 6.45 32.05
C VAL A 186 -18.96 7.72 32.53
N SER A 187 -19.19 8.67 31.63
CA SER A 187 -20.03 9.84 31.90
C SER A 187 -21.11 9.99 30.84
N LEU A 188 -22.32 10.30 31.33
CA LEU A 188 -23.45 10.67 30.49
C LEU A 188 -23.64 12.19 30.60
N GLU A 189 -23.47 12.90 29.49
CA GLU A 189 -23.54 14.34 29.42
C GLU A 189 -24.74 14.78 28.59
N ARG A 190 -25.58 15.63 29.15
CA ARG A 190 -26.75 16.18 28.45
C ARG A 190 -26.52 17.65 28.12
N PHE A 191 -26.64 17.97 26.86
CA PHE A 191 -26.48 19.32 26.32
C PHE A 191 -27.82 19.90 25.84
N ASP A 192 -28.02 21.21 26.05
CA ASP A 192 -29.03 22.01 25.36
C ASP A 192 -28.29 23.01 24.48
N GLY A 193 -28.28 22.72 23.18
CA GLY A 193 -27.44 23.45 22.24
C GLY A 193 -25.94 23.30 22.56
N LYS A 194 -25.30 24.36 23.06
CA LYS A 194 -23.88 24.36 23.47
C LYS A 194 -23.67 24.35 24.98
N THR A 195 -24.72 24.28 25.79
CA THR A 195 -24.65 24.39 27.25
C THR A 195 -24.82 23.01 27.88
N LEU A 196 -23.86 22.60 28.73
CA LEU A 196 -23.96 21.37 29.52
C LEU A 196 -25.00 21.54 30.63
N ILE A 197 -26.08 20.76 30.61
CA ILE A 197 -27.16 20.81 31.62
C ILE A 197 -26.85 19.89 32.78
N SER A 198 -26.46 18.64 32.46
CA SER A 198 -26.19 17.64 33.48
C SER A 198 -25.08 16.70 33.05
N ARG A 199 -24.29 16.25 34.04
CA ARG A 199 -23.27 15.23 33.89
C ARG A 199 -23.43 14.18 34.95
N THR A 200 -23.66 12.94 34.56
CA THR A 200 -23.72 11.78 35.45
C THR A 200 -22.48 10.93 35.21
N THR A 201 -21.69 10.66 36.25
CA THR A 201 -20.47 9.85 36.14
C THR A 201 -20.66 8.53 36.87
N GLY A 202 -20.26 7.43 36.21
CA GLY A 202 -20.14 6.08 36.79
C GLY A 202 -18.64 5.70 36.90
N ALA A 203 -18.31 4.94 37.93
CA ALA A 203 -16.96 4.40 38.15
C ALA A 203 -16.79 3.05 37.44
#